data_6dcf871adb2d0cb292868d5b4a2d590d
#
_entry.id   6dcf871adb2d0cb292868d5b4a2d590d
#
_cell.length_a   1.000
_cell.length_b   1.000
_cell.length_c   1.000
_cell.angle_alpha   90.00
_cell.angle_beta   90.00
_cell.angle_gamma   90.00
#
_symmetry.space_group_name_H-M   'P 1'
#
loop_
_entity.id
_entity.type
_entity.pdbx_description
1 polymer ?
#
loop_
_entity_poly.entity_id
_entity_poly.type
_entity_poly.pdbx_seq_one_letter_code
_entity_poly.pdbx_strand_id
1 'polypeptide(L)'
;MWSQFRRWTRNGTWTRALTVLHTAAREADGRTEAMPSMVVIDTHLARGASNGGFTFHDRGPYGRTKGAKRIVAVDVTGVPVGALVVPASTHENRASALILEHLDRQGVTGRLELVLVDRGVTAAAARTLGRHHDVEVRRVGWDDKQPVFRPIRHAWRVEVAHGRLGRCRRSAKSFENTPTSATGWLQVACIATTLRHLSHERARQRRVAVAA
;
A
#
# COMPACT_ATOMS: atom_id res chain seq x y z
N MET A 1 1.50 24.60 10.66
CA MET A 1 1.78 23.41 9.80
C MET A 1 1.39 22.09 10.48
N TRP A 2 1.82 21.78 11.70
CA TRP A 2 1.49 20.53 12.41
C TRP A 2 -0.01 20.35 12.67
N SER A 3 -0.71 21.38 13.14
CA SER A 3 -2.16 21.36 13.38
C SER A 3 -2.96 21.03 12.10
N GLN A 4 -2.55 21.62 10.97
CA GLN A 4 -3.17 21.36 9.67
C GLN A 4 -2.95 19.92 9.21
N PHE A 5 -1.73 19.37 9.34
CA PHE A 5 -1.43 17.98 9.04
C PHE A 5 -2.31 17.03 9.87
N ARG A 6 -2.41 17.25 11.18
CA ARG A 6 -3.27 16.46 12.08
C ARG A 6 -4.74 16.52 11.68
N ARG A 7 -5.24 17.70 11.32
CA ARG A 7 -6.61 17.89 10.85
C ARG A 7 -6.86 17.08 9.59
N TRP A 8 -5.99 17.19 8.59
CA TRP A 8 -6.12 16.48 7.32
C TRP A 8 -5.96 14.96 7.46
N THR A 9 -5.14 14.51 8.39
CA THR A 9 -5.04 13.08 8.71
C THR A 9 -6.35 12.56 9.31
N ARG A 10 -6.94 13.28 10.26
CA ARG A 10 -8.15 12.85 10.96
C ARG A 10 -9.41 12.89 10.11
N ASN A 11 -9.54 13.87 9.25
CA ASN A 11 -10.71 14.03 8.39
C ASN A 11 -10.61 13.30 7.03
N GLY A 12 -9.57 12.49 6.82
CA GLY A 12 -9.39 11.68 5.62
C GLY A 12 -8.98 12.46 4.36
N THR A 13 -8.50 13.71 4.49
CA THR A 13 -8.07 14.52 3.32
C THR A 13 -6.96 13.82 2.54
N TRP A 14 -5.97 13.22 3.21
CA TRP A 14 -4.89 12.49 2.54
C TRP A 14 -5.39 11.27 1.77
N THR A 15 -6.35 10.54 2.35
CA THR A 15 -6.99 9.40 1.68
C THR A 15 -7.69 9.84 0.41
N ARG A 16 -8.54 10.89 0.48
CA ARG A 16 -9.22 11.42 -0.73
C ARG A 16 -8.26 11.92 -1.78
N ALA A 17 -7.20 12.65 -1.38
CA ALA A 17 -6.18 13.11 -2.30
C ALA A 17 -5.47 11.95 -3.00
N LEU A 18 -5.16 10.88 -2.27
CA LEU A 18 -4.55 9.68 -2.85
C LEU A 18 -5.49 9.01 -3.86
N THR A 19 -6.78 8.88 -3.55
CA THR A 19 -7.77 8.30 -4.47
C THR A 19 -7.87 9.11 -5.78
N VAL A 20 -7.98 10.43 -5.69
CA VAL A 20 -8.03 11.31 -6.88
C VAL A 20 -6.77 11.17 -7.73
N LEU A 21 -5.60 11.19 -7.10
CA LEU A 21 -4.33 11.05 -7.81
C LEU A 21 -4.13 9.66 -8.41
N HIS A 22 -4.61 8.61 -7.74
CA HIS A 22 -4.60 7.26 -8.28
C HIS A 22 -5.45 7.17 -9.55
N THR A 23 -6.68 7.72 -9.55
CA THR A 23 -7.51 7.81 -10.75
C THR A 23 -6.79 8.53 -11.89
N ALA A 24 -6.22 9.71 -11.63
CA ALA A 24 -5.47 10.45 -12.62
C ALA A 24 -4.23 9.69 -13.16
N ALA A 25 -3.56 8.92 -12.30
CA ALA A 25 -2.43 8.09 -12.72
C ALA A 25 -2.87 6.94 -13.64
N ARG A 26 -4.01 6.32 -13.36
CA ARG A 26 -4.59 5.28 -14.23
C ARG A 26 -4.98 5.83 -15.59
N GLU A 27 -5.60 7.00 -15.64
CA GLU A 27 -5.92 7.70 -16.90
C GLU A 27 -4.65 8.00 -17.71
N ALA A 28 -3.61 8.51 -17.06
CA ALA A 28 -2.32 8.77 -17.70
C ALA A 28 -1.65 7.50 -18.24
N ASP A 29 -1.86 6.35 -17.59
CA ASP A 29 -1.42 5.02 -18.04
C ASP A 29 -2.35 4.40 -19.11
N GLY A 30 -3.33 5.15 -19.63
CA GLY A 30 -4.27 4.70 -20.66
C GLY A 30 -5.35 3.75 -20.16
N ARG A 31 -5.68 3.77 -18.87
CA ARG A 31 -6.76 2.98 -18.28
C ARG A 31 -8.08 3.75 -18.38
N THR A 32 -9.10 3.10 -18.90
CA THR A 32 -10.44 3.70 -19.03
C THR A 32 -11.21 3.74 -17.72
N GLU A 33 -10.91 2.77 -16.83
CA GLU A 33 -11.60 2.62 -15.57
C GLU A 33 -10.88 3.31 -14.42
N ALA A 34 -11.57 4.17 -13.70
CA ALA A 34 -11.03 4.92 -12.56
C ALA A 34 -10.55 4.02 -11.42
N MET A 35 -11.31 2.95 -11.13
CA MET A 35 -10.98 2.01 -10.06
C MET A 35 -10.33 0.73 -10.61
N PRO A 36 -9.40 0.11 -9.87
CA PRO A 36 -8.75 -1.12 -10.30
C PRO A 36 -9.67 -2.33 -10.14
N SER A 37 -9.53 -3.34 -11.02
CA SER A 37 -10.12 -4.66 -10.82
C SER A 37 -9.20 -5.60 -10.02
N MET A 38 -7.92 -5.23 -9.86
CA MET A 38 -6.96 -6.02 -9.09
C MET A 38 -6.07 -5.11 -8.23
N VAL A 39 -5.82 -5.55 -7.01
CA VAL A 39 -4.82 -4.96 -6.13
C VAL A 39 -3.88 -6.01 -5.56
N VAL A 40 -2.67 -5.58 -5.26
CA VAL A 40 -1.68 -6.35 -4.50
C VAL A 40 -1.51 -5.69 -3.15
N ILE A 41 -1.68 -6.45 -2.08
CA ILE A 41 -1.50 -5.99 -0.70
C ILE A 41 -0.25 -6.63 -0.13
N ASP A 42 0.62 -5.81 0.43
CA ASP A 42 1.78 -6.28 1.16
C ASP A 42 2.03 -5.43 2.41
N THR A 43 2.76 -6.02 3.35
CA THR A 43 3.16 -5.35 4.58
C THR A 43 4.68 -5.24 4.66
N HIS A 44 5.15 -4.13 5.20
CA HIS A 44 6.56 -3.89 5.42
C HIS A 44 6.81 -3.32 6.81
N LEU A 45 7.76 -3.92 7.55
CA LEU A 45 8.14 -3.46 8.87
C LEU A 45 9.09 -2.25 8.77
N ALA A 46 8.61 -1.09 9.21
CA ALA A 46 9.45 0.10 9.38
C ALA A 46 10.05 0.10 10.79
N ARG A 47 11.36 -0.05 10.90
CA ARG A 47 12.06 0.01 12.20
C ARG A 47 11.84 1.37 12.87
N GLY A 48 11.67 1.37 14.20
CA GLY A 48 11.58 2.57 15.00
C GLY A 48 12.88 3.39 14.95
N ALA A 49 12.74 4.70 14.94
CA ALA A 49 13.87 5.59 15.17
C ALA A 49 14.24 5.58 16.66
N SER A 50 15.50 5.88 16.99
CA SER A 50 15.98 5.93 18.38
C SER A 50 15.18 6.88 19.26
N ASN A 51 14.65 7.94 18.67
CA ASN A 51 13.80 8.96 19.34
C ASN A 51 12.30 8.78 19.06
N GLY A 52 11.91 7.68 18.40
CA GLY A 52 10.50 7.37 18.16
C GLY A 52 9.82 6.99 19.46
N GLY A 53 8.82 7.78 19.88
CA GLY A 53 8.20 7.68 21.20
C GLY A 53 7.32 6.46 21.40
N PHE A 54 6.94 5.69 20.38
CA PHE A 54 6.13 4.49 20.58
C PHE A 54 6.77 3.28 19.95
N THR A 55 6.97 2.30 20.78
CA THR A 55 7.59 1.06 20.41
C THR A 55 6.52 -0.02 20.26
N PHE A 56 6.04 -0.20 19.07
CA PHE A 56 5.34 -1.42 18.73
C PHE A 56 6.38 -2.52 18.54
N HIS A 57 6.30 -3.57 19.34
CA HIS A 57 7.16 -4.72 19.18
C HIS A 57 6.57 -5.66 18.14
N ASP A 58 7.38 -6.10 17.20
CA ASP A 58 7.08 -7.29 16.43
C ASP A 58 7.27 -8.52 17.32
N ARG A 59 6.30 -9.42 17.30
CA ARG A 59 6.35 -10.72 17.97
C ARG A 59 6.66 -11.87 17.00
N GLY A 60 7.06 -11.55 15.76
CA GLY A 60 7.42 -12.54 14.76
C GLY A 60 8.69 -13.34 15.10
N PRO A 61 9.06 -14.33 14.28
CA PRO A 61 10.18 -15.24 14.52
C PRO A 61 11.53 -14.53 14.69
N TYR A 62 11.66 -13.31 14.17
CA TYR A 62 12.82 -12.45 14.40
C TYR A 62 12.68 -11.55 15.63
N GLY A 63 11.73 -11.81 16.47
CA GLY A 63 11.23 -11.22 17.69
C GLY A 63 11.95 -10.00 18.25
N ARG A 64 11.23 -8.93 18.54
CA ARG A 64 11.61 -7.70 19.24
C ARG A 64 12.06 -6.53 18.36
N THR A 65 11.79 -6.52 17.06
CA THR A 65 11.99 -5.29 16.29
C THR A 65 10.96 -4.25 16.72
N LYS A 66 11.45 -3.15 17.28
CA LYS A 66 10.63 -1.97 17.57
C LYS A 66 10.31 -1.26 16.26
N GLY A 67 9.05 -0.98 16.01
CA GLY A 67 8.66 -0.30 14.79
C GLY A 67 7.17 -0.29 14.53
N ALA A 68 6.81 -0.03 13.29
CA ALA A 68 5.44 -0.02 12.83
C ALA A 68 5.32 -0.82 11.52
N LYS A 69 4.23 -1.52 11.34
CA LYS A 69 3.93 -2.25 10.11
C LYS A 69 3.17 -1.34 9.17
N ARG A 70 3.72 -1.10 8.00
CA ARG A 70 3.06 -0.42 6.89
C ARG A 70 2.31 -1.43 6.06
N ILE A 71 1.12 -1.09 5.66
CA ILE A 71 0.29 -1.88 4.76
C ILE A 71 0.06 -1.00 3.54
N VAL A 72 0.38 -1.51 2.36
CA VAL A 72 0.17 -0.78 1.11
C VAL A 72 -0.60 -1.68 0.15
N ALA A 73 -1.62 -1.12 -0.47
CA ALA A 73 -2.31 -1.71 -1.60
C ALA A 73 -1.91 -0.94 -2.86
N VAL A 74 -1.45 -1.67 -3.89
CA VAL A 74 -1.14 -1.10 -5.21
C VAL A 74 -1.96 -1.79 -6.30
N ASP A 75 -2.24 -1.10 -7.36
CA ASP A 75 -2.88 -1.68 -8.53
C ASP A 75 -1.87 -2.31 -9.52
N VAL A 76 -2.36 -2.75 -10.67
CA VAL A 76 -1.54 -3.36 -11.74
C VAL A 76 -0.48 -2.42 -12.32
N THR A 77 -0.60 -1.11 -12.14
CA THR A 77 0.39 -0.12 -12.59
C THR A 77 1.48 0.10 -11.54
N GLY A 78 1.28 -0.40 -10.31
CA GLY A 78 2.16 -0.22 -9.17
C GLY A 78 1.97 1.13 -8.45
N VAL A 79 0.87 1.81 -8.76
CA VAL A 79 0.47 3.04 -8.09
C VAL A 79 -0.30 2.69 -6.81
N PRO A 80 0.05 3.30 -5.66
CA PRO A 80 -0.68 3.07 -4.41
C PRO A 80 -2.14 3.53 -4.50
N VAL A 81 -3.06 2.65 -4.10
CA VAL A 81 -4.49 2.94 -4.00
C VAL A 81 -4.93 3.10 -2.55
N GLY A 82 -4.21 2.48 -1.61
CA GLY A 82 -4.47 2.59 -0.19
C GLY A 82 -3.22 2.34 0.64
N ALA A 83 -3.14 3.00 1.80
CA ALA A 83 -2.02 2.85 2.71
C ALA A 83 -2.44 3.09 4.16
N LEU A 84 -2.01 2.19 5.05
CA LEU A 84 -2.23 2.25 6.49
C LEU A 84 -0.96 1.89 7.26
N VAL A 85 -0.89 2.34 8.50
CA VAL A 85 0.13 1.91 9.45
C VAL A 85 -0.55 1.33 10.69
N VAL A 86 -0.05 0.19 11.13
CA VAL A 86 -0.53 -0.53 12.31
C VAL A 86 0.65 -0.89 13.21
N PRO A 87 0.39 -1.31 14.47
CA PRO A 87 1.44 -1.86 15.33
C PRO A 87 2.20 -3.00 14.64
N ALA A 88 3.52 -3.07 14.84
CA ALA A 88 4.38 -4.12 14.27
C ALA A 88 3.90 -5.53 14.61
N SER A 89 3.28 -5.70 15.80
CA SER A 89 2.71 -6.98 16.26
C SER A 89 1.41 -7.41 15.57
N THR A 90 0.85 -6.57 14.70
CA THR A 90 -0.39 -6.90 13.97
C THR A 90 -0.15 -8.05 13.00
N HIS A 91 -0.91 -9.14 13.15
CA HIS A 91 -0.82 -10.30 12.27
C HIS A 91 -1.30 -9.96 10.85
N GLU A 92 -0.75 -10.62 9.83
CA GLU A 92 -1.03 -10.38 8.40
C GLU A 92 -2.53 -10.52 8.06
N ASN A 93 -3.24 -11.46 8.70
CA ASN A 93 -4.69 -11.60 8.53
C ASN A 93 -5.45 -10.33 8.93
N ARG A 94 -5.09 -9.72 10.08
CA ARG A 94 -5.72 -8.50 10.56
C ARG A 94 -5.29 -7.29 9.72
N ALA A 95 -4.02 -7.23 9.33
CA ALA A 95 -3.50 -6.18 8.47
C ALA A 95 -4.25 -6.14 7.13
N SER A 96 -4.45 -7.30 6.49
CA SER A 96 -5.19 -7.42 5.23
C SER A 96 -6.67 -7.06 5.38
N ALA A 97 -7.30 -7.44 6.49
CA ALA A 97 -8.67 -7.03 6.77
C ALA A 97 -8.79 -5.50 6.89
N LEU A 98 -7.91 -4.87 7.65
CA LEU A 98 -7.92 -3.42 7.85
C LEU A 98 -7.73 -2.62 6.56
N ILE A 99 -6.85 -3.07 5.67
CA ILE A 99 -6.65 -2.36 4.40
C ILE A 99 -7.83 -2.58 3.45
N LEU A 100 -8.44 -3.77 3.41
CA LEU A 100 -9.64 -4.00 2.61
C LEU A 100 -10.84 -3.19 3.12
N GLU A 101 -11.07 -3.14 4.44
CA GLU A 101 -12.05 -2.25 5.06
C GLU A 101 -11.79 -0.76 4.72
N HIS A 102 -10.52 -0.37 4.62
CA HIS A 102 -10.13 0.98 4.24
C HIS A 102 -10.44 1.27 2.77
N LEU A 103 -10.14 0.34 1.86
CA LEU A 103 -10.46 0.43 0.44
C LEU A 103 -11.98 0.44 0.20
N ASP A 104 -12.72 -0.34 0.97
CA ASP A 104 -14.18 -0.40 0.91
C ASP A 104 -14.81 0.96 1.22
N ARG A 105 -14.38 1.61 2.31
CA ARG A 105 -14.83 2.97 2.64
C ARG A 105 -14.49 4.02 1.58
N GLN A 106 -13.58 3.74 0.66
CA GLN A 106 -13.24 4.59 -0.48
C GLN A 106 -14.00 4.21 -1.74
N GLY A 107 -14.84 3.18 -1.70
CA GLY A 107 -15.58 2.67 -2.86
C GLY A 107 -14.69 1.92 -3.87
N VAL A 108 -13.47 1.54 -3.47
CA VAL A 108 -12.53 0.84 -4.37
C VAL A 108 -12.92 -0.62 -4.56
N THR A 109 -13.45 -1.26 -3.50
CA THR A 109 -13.78 -2.70 -3.50
C THR A 109 -14.90 -3.05 -4.48
N GLY A 110 -15.82 -2.13 -4.76
CA GLY A 110 -16.97 -2.38 -5.65
C GLY A 110 -16.62 -2.79 -7.08
N ARG A 111 -15.35 -2.64 -7.49
CA ARG A 111 -14.84 -3.09 -8.80
C ARG A 111 -13.73 -4.14 -8.68
N LEU A 112 -13.30 -4.48 -7.48
CA LEU A 112 -12.25 -5.46 -7.29
C LEU A 112 -12.77 -6.87 -7.63
N GLU A 113 -12.04 -7.55 -8.50
CA GLU A 113 -12.24 -8.95 -8.84
C GLU A 113 -11.18 -9.82 -8.15
N LEU A 114 -9.97 -9.28 -7.96
CA LEU A 114 -8.82 -10.02 -7.45
C LEU A 114 -7.99 -9.20 -6.46
N VAL A 115 -7.69 -9.80 -5.32
CA VAL A 115 -6.73 -9.30 -4.33
C VAL A 115 -5.60 -10.31 -4.18
N LEU A 116 -4.37 -9.88 -4.43
CA LEU A 116 -3.18 -10.68 -4.16
C LEU A 116 -2.63 -10.33 -2.78
N VAL A 117 -2.37 -11.34 -1.96
CA VAL A 117 -1.79 -11.20 -0.61
C VAL A 117 -0.65 -12.18 -0.42
N ASP A 118 0.30 -11.86 0.46
CA ASP A 118 1.39 -12.79 0.81
C ASP A 118 0.87 -14.04 1.56
N ARG A 119 1.68 -15.10 1.58
CA ARG A 119 1.41 -16.37 2.30
C ARG A 119 1.32 -16.20 3.80
N GLY A 120 1.79 -15.12 4.38
CA GLY A 120 1.55 -14.74 5.77
C GLY A 120 0.06 -14.61 6.12
N VAL A 121 -0.80 -14.33 5.13
CA VAL A 121 -2.25 -14.43 5.27
C VAL A 121 -2.65 -15.90 5.18
N THR A 122 -3.35 -16.41 6.19
CA THR A 122 -3.80 -17.81 6.20
C THR A 122 -4.87 -18.08 5.14
N ALA A 123 -4.96 -19.32 4.65
CA ALA A 123 -5.97 -19.69 3.66
C ALA A 123 -7.41 -19.48 4.17
N ALA A 124 -7.64 -19.70 5.47
CA ALA A 124 -8.94 -19.43 6.08
C ALA A 124 -9.28 -17.94 6.09
N ALA A 125 -8.32 -17.07 6.45
CA ALA A 125 -8.51 -15.62 6.43
C ALA A 125 -8.74 -15.13 5.00
N ALA A 126 -7.98 -15.60 4.01
CA ALA A 126 -8.17 -15.23 2.60
C ALA A 126 -9.60 -15.55 2.13
N ARG A 127 -10.11 -16.76 2.44
CA ARG A 127 -11.50 -17.14 2.12
C ARG A 127 -12.54 -16.27 2.82
N THR A 128 -12.31 -15.92 4.08
CA THR A 128 -13.22 -15.06 4.84
C THR A 128 -13.26 -13.64 4.27
N LEU A 129 -12.10 -13.07 3.96
CA LEU A 129 -11.99 -11.75 3.32
C LEU A 129 -12.66 -11.74 1.95
N GLY A 130 -12.43 -12.78 1.14
CA GLY A 130 -13.04 -12.92 -0.17
C GLY A 130 -14.56 -12.91 -0.12
N ARG A 131 -15.13 -13.69 0.80
CA ARG A 131 -16.60 -13.71 0.99
C ARG A 131 -17.17 -12.41 1.52
N HIS A 132 -16.43 -11.72 2.41
CA HIS A 132 -16.89 -10.47 3.02
C HIS A 132 -16.94 -9.32 2.02
N HIS A 133 -15.99 -9.27 1.10
CA HIS A 133 -15.86 -8.17 0.12
C HIS A 133 -16.29 -8.57 -1.30
N ASP A 134 -16.84 -9.77 -1.49
CA ASP A 134 -17.21 -10.34 -2.79
C ASP A 134 -16.09 -10.25 -3.83
N VAL A 135 -14.90 -10.72 -3.46
CA VAL A 135 -13.68 -10.64 -4.27
C VAL A 135 -12.84 -11.91 -4.14
N GLU A 136 -12.16 -12.33 -5.20
CA GLU A 136 -11.18 -13.40 -5.09
C GLU A 136 -9.94 -12.91 -4.31
N VAL A 137 -9.63 -13.55 -3.18
CA VAL A 137 -8.38 -13.30 -2.44
C VAL A 137 -7.43 -14.45 -2.65
N ARG A 138 -6.37 -14.21 -3.43
CA ARG A 138 -5.36 -15.21 -3.80
C ARG A 138 -4.07 -14.96 -3.05
N ARG A 139 -3.59 -16.01 -2.40
CA ARG A 139 -2.30 -16.01 -1.71
C ARG A 139 -1.18 -16.25 -2.73
N VAL A 140 -0.18 -15.36 -2.74
CA VAL A 140 0.99 -15.44 -3.61
C VAL A 140 2.27 -15.54 -2.78
N GLY A 141 3.28 -16.24 -3.29
CA GLY A 141 4.55 -16.40 -2.61
C GLY A 141 5.40 -17.46 -3.30
N TRP A 142 6.65 -17.56 -2.89
CA TRP A 142 7.58 -18.57 -3.40
C TRP A 142 7.00 -19.97 -3.21
N ASP A 143 7.07 -20.79 -4.24
CA ASP A 143 6.80 -22.22 -4.16
C ASP A 143 8.12 -22.96 -4.01
N ASP A 144 8.40 -23.49 -2.83
CA ASP A 144 9.63 -24.23 -2.50
C ASP A 144 9.85 -25.46 -3.40
N LYS A 145 8.81 -25.89 -4.12
CA LYS A 145 8.87 -26.99 -5.09
C LYS A 145 9.38 -26.56 -6.47
N GLN A 146 9.55 -25.26 -6.73
CA GLN A 146 10.07 -24.75 -8.00
C GLN A 146 11.54 -24.36 -7.87
N PRO A 147 12.44 -24.98 -8.68
CA PRO A 147 13.88 -24.75 -8.57
C PRO A 147 14.35 -23.37 -9.08
N VAL A 148 13.46 -22.59 -9.72
CA VAL A 148 13.81 -21.30 -10.32
C VAL A 148 12.84 -20.23 -9.87
N PHE A 149 13.40 -19.06 -9.45
CA PHE A 149 12.61 -17.87 -9.13
C PHE A 149 11.80 -17.43 -10.35
N ARG A 150 10.49 -17.47 -10.24
CA ARG A 150 9.58 -16.87 -11.22
C ARG A 150 8.81 -15.75 -10.58
N PRO A 151 9.01 -14.49 -11.03
CA PRO A 151 8.23 -13.36 -10.53
C PRO A 151 6.74 -13.62 -10.77
N ILE A 152 5.95 -13.60 -9.72
CA ILE A 152 4.49 -13.70 -9.86
C ILE A 152 4.02 -12.41 -10.52
N ARG A 153 3.35 -12.58 -11.67
CA ARG A 153 2.86 -11.47 -12.48
C ARG A 153 2.11 -10.46 -11.58
N HIS A 154 2.55 -9.21 -11.61
CA HIS A 154 2.05 -8.08 -10.82
C HIS A 154 2.39 -8.07 -9.31
N ALA A 155 2.66 -9.20 -8.65
CA ALA A 155 2.94 -9.22 -7.21
C ALA A 155 4.18 -8.38 -6.82
N TRP A 156 5.25 -8.40 -7.62
CA TRP A 156 6.47 -7.63 -7.37
C TRP A 156 6.25 -6.09 -7.34
N ARG A 157 5.13 -5.59 -7.87
CA ARG A 157 4.85 -4.16 -7.95
C ARG A 157 4.71 -3.51 -6.58
N VAL A 158 4.18 -4.23 -5.60
CA VAL A 158 4.07 -3.75 -4.23
C VAL A 158 5.43 -3.63 -3.55
N GLU A 159 6.36 -4.55 -3.86
CA GLU A 159 7.75 -4.47 -3.37
C GLU A 159 8.46 -3.23 -3.92
N VAL A 160 8.27 -2.94 -5.22
CA VAL A 160 8.77 -1.68 -5.84
C VAL A 160 8.15 -0.45 -5.17
N ALA A 161 6.86 -0.49 -4.85
CA ALA A 161 6.20 0.59 -4.13
C ALA A 161 6.83 0.79 -2.74
N HIS A 162 7.05 -0.28 -1.97
CA HIS A 162 7.74 -0.20 -0.67
C HIS A 162 9.16 0.36 -0.81
N GLY A 163 9.92 -0.06 -1.83
CA GLY A 163 11.24 0.48 -2.13
C GLY A 163 11.22 1.99 -2.43
N ARG A 164 10.24 2.47 -3.19
CA ARG A 164 10.05 3.91 -3.47
C ARG A 164 9.66 4.68 -2.21
N LEU A 165 8.74 4.14 -1.41
CA LEU A 165 8.31 4.72 -0.15
C LEU A 165 9.43 4.77 0.89
N GLY A 166 10.32 3.79 0.90
CA GLY A 166 11.52 3.76 1.76
C GLY A 166 12.50 4.92 1.49
N ARG A 167 12.49 5.50 0.29
CA ARG A 167 13.27 6.69 -0.07
C ARG A 167 12.68 8.00 0.47
N CYS A 168 11.44 7.99 0.93
CA CYS A 168 10.83 9.14 1.57
C CYS A 168 11.32 9.21 3.02
N ARG A 169 12.00 10.29 3.40
CA ARG A 169 12.67 10.47 4.71
C ARG A 169 11.79 10.05 5.90
N ARG A 170 10.54 10.48 5.94
CA ARG A 170 9.58 10.14 7.01
C ARG A 170 9.08 8.70 6.95
N SER A 171 9.30 8.02 5.83
CA SER A 171 8.96 6.61 5.67
C SER A 171 10.17 5.67 5.81
N ALA A 172 11.41 6.16 5.88
CA ALA A 172 12.59 5.32 6.04
C ALA A 172 12.63 4.61 7.40
N LYS A 173 12.16 5.31 8.45
CA LYS A 173 12.01 4.77 9.82
C LYS A 173 10.67 5.21 10.39
N SER A 174 10.24 4.54 11.46
CA SER A 174 9.05 4.94 12.23
C SER A 174 9.44 5.99 13.27
N PHE A 175 9.04 7.24 13.04
CA PHE A 175 9.27 8.38 13.93
C PHE A 175 8.02 8.77 14.72
N GLU A 176 6.86 8.27 14.32
CA GLU A 176 5.57 8.73 14.79
C GLU A 176 5.14 7.99 16.06
N ASN A 177 4.45 8.72 16.95
CA ASN A 177 3.98 8.18 18.23
C ASN A 177 2.62 7.47 18.12
N THR A 178 1.92 7.61 17.01
CA THR A 178 0.61 6.98 16.81
C THR A 178 0.48 6.39 15.41
N PRO A 179 -0.26 5.27 15.27
CA PRO A 179 -0.58 4.71 13.94
C PRO A 179 -1.27 5.72 13.03
N THR A 180 -2.14 6.56 13.58
CA THR A 180 -2.86 7.60 12.83
C THR A 180 -1.89 8.60 12.20
N SER A 181 -0.93 9.15 12.97
CA SER A 181 0.07 10.07 12.44
C SER A 181 0.98 9.39 11.42
N ALA A 182 1.40 8.16 11.71
CA ALA A 182 2.22 7.37 10.79
C ALA A 182 1.49 7.07 9.47
N THR A 183 0.18 6.75 9.52
CA THR A 183 -0.68 6.57 8.35
C THR A 183 -0.73 7.85 7.51
N GLY A 184 -0.94 9.01 8.13
CA GLY A 184 -0.95 10.28 7.42
C GLY A 184 0.36 10.54 6.66
N TRP A 185 1.51 10.30 7.27
CA TRP A 185 2.81 10.44 6.60
C TRP A 185 3.03 9.40 5.50
N LEU A 186 2.57 8.18 5.69
CA LEU A 186 2.64 7.16 4.64
C LEU A 186 1.77 7.55 3.44
N GLN A 187 0.57 8.06 3.67
CA GLN A 187 -0.31 8.56 2.60
C GLN A 187 0.30 9.76 1.87
N VAL A 188 0.92 10.70 2.57
CA VAL A 188 1.68 11.81 1.96
C VAL A 188 2.84 11.28 1.09
N ALA A 189 3.55 10.25 1.55
CA ALA A 189 4.59 9.61 0.75
C ALA A 189 4.03 8.91 -0.50
N CYS A 190 2.88 8.23 -0.38
CA CYS A 190 2.16 7.65 -1.51
C CYS A 190 1.74 8.75 -2.53
N ILE A 191 1.17 9.86 -2.06
CA ILE A 191 0.84 11.01 -2.89
C ILE A 191 2.07 11.52 -3.64
N ALA A 192 3.19 11.72 -2.95
CA ALA A 192 4.43 12.20 -3.57
C ALA A 192 4.98 11.22 -4.63
N THR A 193 4.87 9.92 -4.42
CA THR A 193 5.30 8.91 -5.40
C THR A 193 4.36 8.87 -6.61
N THR A 194 3.06 9.03 -6.41
CA THR A 194 2.06 9.09 -7.48
C THR A 194 2.23 10.35 -8.32
N LEU A 195 2.50 11.51 -7.72
CA LEU A 195 2.78 12.75 -8.45
C LEU A 195 4.04 12.64 -9.32
N ARG A 196 5.09 11.96 -8.83
CA ARG A 196 6.28 11.69 -9.66
C ARG A 196 5.94 10.77 -10.83
N HIS A 197 5.16 9.72 -10.61
CA HIS A 197 4.68 8.84 -11.68
C HIS A 197 3.94 9.63 -12.75
N LEU A 198 2.96 10.46 -12.37
CA LEU A 198 2.22 11.35 -13.28
C LEU A 198 3.13 12.31 -14.06
N SER A 199 4.13 12.88 -13.41
CA SER A 199 5.09 13.79 -14.07
C SER A 199 5.91 13.06 -15.14
N HIS A 200 6.35 11.83 -14.86
CA HIS A 200 7.08 11.01 -15.81
C HIS A 200 6.22 10.60 -17.01
N GLU A 201 4.98 10.17 -16.79
CA GLU A 201 4.08 9.76 -17.87
C GLU A 201 3.71 10.94 -18.77
N ARG A 202 3.44 12.13 -18.22
CA ARG A 202 3.22 13.35 -19.01
C ARG A 202 4.44 13.73 -19.84
N ALA A 203 5.65 13.61 -19.30
CA ALA A 203 6.88 13.86 -20.05
C ALA A 203 7.09 12.86 -21.19
N ARG A 204 6.74 11.58 -20.96
CA ARG A 204 6.79 10.52 -21.96
C ARG A 204 5.80 10.78 -23.09
N GLN A 205 4.55 11.11 -22.77
CA GLN A 205 3.51 11.42 -23.76
C GLN A 205 3.89 12.62 -24.65
N ARG A 206 4.45 13.68 -24.06
CA ARG A 206 4.96 14.85 -24.82
C ARG A 206 6.06 14.46 -25.81
N ARG A 207 6.99 13.59 -25.41
CA ARG A 207 8.07 13.11 -26.31
C ARG A 207 7.54 12.32 -27.48
N VAL A 208 6.54 11.48 -27.26
CA VAL A 208 5.88 10.70 -28.31
C VAL A 208 5.13 11.64 -29.28
N ALA A 209 4.40 12.61 -28.77
CA ALA A 209 3.66 13.58 -29.57
C ALA A 209 4.56 14.51 -30.43
N VAL A 210 5.81 14.73 -30.02
CA VAL A 210 6.78 15.55 -30.80
C VAL A 210 7.50 14.69 -31.85
N ALA A 211 7.53 13.38 -31.70
CA ALA A 211 8.18 12.43 -32.62
C ALA A 211 7.25 11.88 -33.70
N ALA A 212 5.94 12.12 -33.59
CA ALA A 212 4.91 11.76 -34.57
C ALA A 212 4.57 12.95 -35.51
#